data_554482c07e93fb3c5cbf5d2ed1c823e5
#
_entry.id   554482c07e93fb3c5cbf5d2ed1c823e5
#
_cell.length_a   1.000
_cell.length_b   1.000
_cell.length_c   1.000
_cell.angle_alpha   90.00
_cell.angle_beta   90.00
_cell.angle_gamma   90.00
#
_symmetry.space_group_name_H-M   'P 1'
#
loop_
_entity.id
_entity.type
_entity.pdbx_description
1 polymer ?
#
loop_
_entity_poly.entity_id
_entity_poly.type
_entity_poly.pdbx_seq_one_letter_code
_entity_poly.pdbx_strand_id
1 'polypeptide(L)'
;MSEFANSASLLHDNISSFRKGHSTTTALLGIRNDIKRAMKRKEVTLMVLADFSKAFDTVCFKTTIKKFYNLGFSKDYLKWLLSYLSGRTQFVQIDDTKSRLKSSQFGIPQGSILGPTIFNLYVSDLRDNLDQSTSCSQYADDTSLYTHCAVKDLESTTSDSNKTSGYARGAYPQ
;
A
#
# COMPACT_ATOMS: atom_id res chain seq x y z
N MET A 1 2.11 0.81 -18.10
CA MET A 1 2.55 0.32 -16.79
C MET A 1 1.44 -0.38 -16.01
N SER A 2 0.28 0.21 -15.81
CA SER A 2 -0.83 -0.45 -15.08
C SER A 2 -1.33 -1.73 -15.76
N GLU A 3 -1.45 -1.75 -17.08
CA GLU A 3 -1.79 -2.96 -17.83
C GLU A 3 -0.74 -4.06 -17.67
N PHE A 4 0.56 -3.69 -17.75
CA PHE A 4 1.65 -4.62 -17.50
C PHE A 4 1.62 -5.17 -16.06
N ALA A 5 1.43 -4.31 -15.05
CA ALA A 5 1.35 -4.74 -13.67
C ALA A 5 0.19 -5.71 -13.40
N ASN A 6 -0.96 -5.50 -14.06
CA ASN A 6 -2.11 -6.39 -13.96
C ASN A 6 -1.91 -7.69 -14.77
N SER A 7 -1.38 -7.61 -16.00
CA SER A 7 -1.17 -8.80 -16.86
C SER A 7 -0.06 -9.72 -16.35
N ALA A 8 0.96 -9.15 -15.71
CA ALA A 8 2.05 -9.88 -15.10
C ALA A 8 1.74 -10.36 -13.66
N SER A 9 0.50 -10.16 -13.18
CA SER A 9 0.08 -10.53 -11.81
C SER A 9 1.01 -9.98 -10.70
N LEU A 10 1.58 -8.78 -10.93
CA LEU A 10 2.48 -8.14 -9.97
C LEU A 10 1.75 -7.50 -8.78
N LEU A 11 0.44 -7.40 -8.87
CA LEU A 11 -0.41 -6.86 -7.80
C LEU A 11 -1.27 -7.98 -7.24
N HIS A 12 -1.19 -8.18 -5.94
CA HIS A 12 -2.06 -9.10 -5.22
C HIS A 12 -3.53 -8.66 -5.31
N ASP A 13 -4.46 -9.60 -5.19
CA ASP A 13 -5.91 -9.35 -5.27
C ASP A 13 -6.44 -8.49 -4.12
N ASN A 14 -5.69 -8.38 -3.04
CA ASN A 14 -6.01 -7.52 -1.90
C ASN A 14 -5.85 -6.02 -2.19
N ILE A 15 -5.18 -5.64 -3.29
CA ILE A 15 -5.03 -4.25 -3.72
C ILE A 15 -6.14 -3.90 -4.69
N SER A 16 -7.05 -3.02 -4.28
CA SER A 16 -8.23 -2.65 -5.07
C SER A 16 -8.15 -1.25 -5.69
N SER A 17 -7.25 -0.38 -5.21
CA SER A 17 -7.13 0.98 -5.72
C SER A 17 -6.52 1.05 -7.11
N PHE A 18 -6.96 2.02 -7.90
CA PHE A 18 -6.39 2.34 -9.21
C PHE A 18 -6.30 1.16 -10.19
N ARG A 19 -7.18 0.17 -10.06
CA ARG A 19 -7.27 -1.01 -10.92
C ARG A 19 -8.61 -1.04 -11.65
N LYS A 20 -8.57 -1.41 -12.93
CA LYS A 20 -9.80 -1.59 -13.74
C LYS A 20 -10.65 -2.71 -13.15
N GLY A 21 -11.95 -2.46 -12.99
CA GLY A 21 -12.89 -3.43 -12.41
C GLY A 21 -12.90 -3.49 -10.88
N HIS A 22 -12.06 -2.71 -10.21
CA HIS A 22 -12.00 -2.58 -8.76
C HIS A 22 -12.54 -1.22 -8.31
N SER A 23 -13.10 -1.17 -7.11
CA SER A 23 -13.63 0.05 -6.48
C SER A 23 -13.61 -0.10 -4.96
N THR A 24 -13.87 0.98 -4.23
CA THR A 24 -14.11 0.93 -2.77
C THR A 24 -15.24 -0.04 -2.43
N THR A 25 -16.30 -0.05 -3.24
CA THR A 25 -17.43 -0.97 -3.06
C THR A 25 -17.00 -2.43 -3.17
N THR A 26 -16.18 -2.79 -4.16
CA THR A 26 -15.71 -4.18 -4.32
C THR A 26 -14.78 -4.59 -3.18
N ALA A 27 -13.91 -3.70 -2.70
CA ALA A 27 -13.05 -3.94 -1.54
C ALA A 27 -13.89 -4.19 -0.27
N LEU A 28 -14.86 -3.32 0.00
CA LEU A 28 -15.75 -3.46 1.16
C LEU A 28 -16.63 -4.72 1.09
N LEU A 29 -17.09 -5.10 -0.10
CA LEU A 29 -17.84 -6.34 -0.29
C LEU A 29 -16.98 -7.57 0.01
N GLY A 30 -15.70 -7.56 -0.33
CA GLY A 30 -14.75 -8.61 0.03
C GLY A 30 -14.67 -8.77 1.55
N ILE A 31 -14.33 -7.71 2.27
CA ILE A 31 -14.24 -7.67 3.73
C ILE A 31 -15.57 -8.14 4.37
N ARG A 32 -16.69 -7.59 3.92
CA ARG A 32 -18.02 -7.96 4.43
C ARG A 32 -18.31 -9.46 4.27
N ASN A 33 -17.94 -10.03 3.12
CA ASN A 33 -18.19 -11.45 2.86
C ASN A 33 -17.32 -12.33 3.76
N ASP A 34 -16.07 -11.95 4.03
CA ASP A 34 -15.18 -12.68 4.93
C ASP A 34 -15.71 -12.62 6.38
N ILE A 35 -16.13 -11.45 6.85
CA ILE A 35 -16.77 -11.30 8.16
C ILE A 35 -18.03 -12.18 8.25
N LYS A 36 -18.89 -12.20 7.23
CA LYS A 36 -20.09 -13.05 7.23
C LYS A 36 -19.75 -14.54 7.26
N ARG A 37 -18.68 -14.97 6.60
CA ARG A 37 -18.20 -16.35 6.67
C ARG A 37 -17.71 -16.70 8.06
N ALA A 38 -16.95 -15.82 8.71
CA ALA A 38 -16.49 -15.97 10.09
C ALA A 38 -17.67 -16.07 11.08
N MET A 39 -18.66 -15.18 10.94
CA MET A 39 -19.89 -15.24 11.78
C MET A 39 -20.63 -16.58 11.66
N LYS A 40 -20.72 -17.16 10.45
CA LYS A 40 -21.32 -18.49 10.25
C LYS A 40 -20.55 -19.59 10.98
N ARG A 41 -19.22 -19.43 11.15
CA ARG A 41 -18.37 -20.35 11.92
C ARG A 41 -18.34 -20.04 13.41
N LYS A 42 -19.14 -19.05 13.88
CA LYS A 42 -19.16 -18.54 15.26
C LYS A 42 -17.81 -17.98 15.71
N GLU A 43 -17.08 -17.39 14.79
CA GLU A 43 -15.81 -16.69 15.02
C GLU A 43 -16.04 -15.18 15.17
N VAL A 44 -15.16 -14.53 15.90
CA VAL A 44 -15.05 -13.07 15.96
C VAL A 44 -14.00 -12.60 14.96
N THR A 45 -14.18 -11.39 14.46
CA THR A 45 -13.21 -10.73 13.59
C THR A 45 -12.52 -9.62 14.36
N LEU A 46 -11.20 -9.71 14.45
CA LEU A 46 -10.35 -8.60 14.88
C LEU A 46 -9.90 -7.85 13.64
N MET A 47 -10.08 -6.52 13.65
CA MET A 47 -9.70 -5.67 12.52
C MET A 47 -8.88 -4.48 13.01
N VAL A 48 -7.80 -4.21 12.30
CA VAL A 48 -6.95 -3.02 12.46
C VAL A 48 -7.03 -2.22 11.16
N LEU A 49 -7.38 -0.95 11.29
CA LEU A 49 -7.34 0.01 10.18
C LEU A 49 -6.04 0.80 10.33
N ALA A 50 -5.20 0.73 9.32
CA ALA A 50 -3.94 1.48 9.25
C ALA A 50 -4.04 2.51 8.13
N ASP A 51 -3.73 3.75 8.48
CA ASP A 51 -3.58 4.88 7.56
C ASP A 51 -2.11 5.27 7.47
N PHE A 52 -1.60 5.40 6.27
CA PHE A 52 -0.22 5.84 6.05
C PHE A 52 -0.17 7.36 5.89
N SER A 53 0.21 8.06 6.95
CA SER A 53 0.37 9.52 6.91
C SER A 53 1.29 9.94 5.77
N LYS A 54 0.79 10.79 4.86
CA LYS A 54 1.54 11.28 3.69
C LYS A 54 2.10 10.16 2.81
N ALA A 55 1.35 9.08 2.63
CA ALA A 55 1.77 7.84 1.96
C ALA A 55 2.56 8.09 0.65
N PHE A 56 2.00 8.92 -0.24
CA PHE A 56 2.66 9.26 -1.50
C PHE A 56 3.92 10.12 -1.34
N ASP A 57 3.96 10.98 -0.33
CA ASP A 57 5.05 11.94 -0.12
C ASP A 57 6.27 11.29 0.57
N THR A 58 6.07 10.14 1.23
CA THR A 58 7.12 9.43 1.98
C THR A 58 7.78 8.29 1.19
N VAL A 59 7.34 8.02 -0.03
CA VAL A 59 7.91 6.95 -0.86
C VAL A 59 9.40 7.18 -1.12
N CYS A 60 10.22 6.23 -0.66
CA CYS A 60 11.68 6.28 -0.82
C CYS A 60 12.09 5.80 -2.22
N PHE A 61 12.79 6.64 -2.98
CA PHE A 61 13.21 6.32 -4.35
C PHE A 61 14.10 5.07 -4.41
N LYS A 62 15.07 4.95 -3.48
CA LYS A 62 15.97 3.79 -3.41
C LYS A 62 15.21 2.49 -3.19
N THR A 63 14.26 2.50 -2.27
CA THR A 63 13.40 1.34 -1.98
C THR A 63 12.51 1.02 -3.18
N THR A 64 11.93 2.05 -3.83
CA THR A 64 11.13 1.87 -5.04
C THR A 64 11.91 1.16 -6.14
N ILE A 65 13.11 1.65 -6.45
CA ILE A 65 13.96 1.04 -7.49
C ILE A 65 14.32 -0.40 -7.13
N LYS A 66 14.66 -0.69 -5.86
CA LYS A 66 14.95 -2.05 -5.41
C LYS A 66 13.74 -2.99 -5.56
N LYS A 67 12.55 -2.54 -5.15
CA LYS A 67 11.32 -3.34 -5.28
C LYS A 67 11.00 -3.62 -6.74
N PHE A 68 11.07 -2.60 -7.61
CA PHE A 68 10.83 -2.77 -9.04
C PHE A 68 11.87 -3.67 -9.73
N TYR A 69 13.13 -3.63 -9.29
CA TYR A 69 14.14 -4.59 -9.74
C TYR A 69 13.75 -6.03 -9.38
N ASN A 70 13.32 -6.26 -8.14
CA ASN A 70 12.88 -7.57 -7.67
C ASN A 70 11.61 -8.06 -8.40
N LEU A 71 10.74 -7.16 -8.83
CA LEU A 71 9.56 -7.45 -9.67
C LEU A 71 9.92 -7.72 -11.15
N GLY A 72 11.21 -7.72 -11.53
CA GLY A 72 11.66 -8.08 -12.88
C GLY A 72 11.64 -6.95 -13.90
N PHE A 73 11.52 -5.68 -13.48
CA PHE A 73 11.63 -4.56 -14.41
C PHE A 73 13.05 -4.42 -14.97
N SER A 74 13.16 -4.07 -16.27
CA SER A 74 14.43 -3.94 -16.95
C SER A 74 15.28 -2.79 -16.39
N LYS A 75 16.62 -2.90 -16.53
CA LYS A 75 17.55 -1.85 -16.07
C LYS A 75 17.28 -0.48 -16.71
N ASP A 76 16.88 -0.44 -17.98
CA ASP A 76 16.60 0.82 -18.65
C ASP A 76 15.31 1.46 -18.16
N TYR A 77 14.28 0.63 -17.85
CA TYR A 77 13.09 1.11 -17.18
C TYR A 77 13.42 1.69 -15.79
N LEU A 78 14.26 1.01 -14.99
CA LEU A 78 14.65 1.48 -13.67
C LEU A 78 15.44 2.80 -13.72
N LYS A 79 16.33 2.98 -14.70
CA LYS A 79 17.01 4.27 -14.93
C LYS A 79 16.02 5.38 -15.25
N TRP A 80 15.07 5.09 -16.14
CA TRP A 80 14.01 6.03 -16.47
C TRP A 80 13.14 6.38 -15.25
N LEU A 81 12.72 5.36 -14.46
CA LEU A 81 11.93 5.56 -13.27
C LEU A 81 12.67 6.41 -12.23
N LEU A 82 13.97 6.15 -12.04
CA LEU A 82 14.80 6.96 -11.15
C LEU A 82 14.86 8.41 -11.61
N SER A 83 15.07 8.66 -12.91
CA SER A 83 15.05 10.00 -13.49
C SER A 83 13.69 10.69 -13.30
N TYR A 84 12.59 9.95 -13.44
CA TYR A 84 11.24 10.47 -13.21
C TYR A 84 10.99 10.88 -11.76
N LEU A 85 11.52 10.14 -10.79
CA LEU A 85 11.32 10.39 -9.36
C LEU A 85 12.30 11.42 -8.80
N SER A 86 13.55 11.46 -9.26
CA SER A 86 14.62 12.29 -8.71
C SER A 86 14.76 13.66 -9.42
N GLY A 87 15.58 14.53 -8.83
CA GLY A 87 15.91 15.84 -9.42
C GLY A 87 14.78 16.87 -9.42
N ARG A 88 13.68 16.55 -8.73
CA ARG A 88 12.51 17.44 -8.67
C ARG A 88 12.69 18.52 -7.59
N THR A 89 12.16 19.70 -7.88
CA THR A 89 12.09 20.80 -6.94
C THR A 89 10.64 21.26 -6.79
N GLN A 90 10.32 21.83 -5.65
CA GLN A 90 9.00 22.37 -5.34
C GLN A 90 9.12 23.73 -4.66
N PHE A 91 8.11 24.55 -4.82
CA PHE A 91 7.92 25.79 -4.10
C PHE A 91 6.44 26.01 -3.81
N VAL A 92 6.14 26.82 -2.82
CA VAL A 92 4.77 27.26 -2.52
C VAL A 92 4.59 28.65 -3.16
N GLN A 93 3.46 28.86 -3.83
CA GLN A 93 3.06 30.14 -4.37
C GLN A 93 1.73 30.55 -3.74
N ILE A 94 1.70 31.77 -3.20
CA ILE A 94 0.49 32.43 -2.69
C ILE A 94 0.43 33.78 -3.41
N ASP A 95 -0.60 33.99 -4.20
CA ASP A 95 -0.74 35.13 -5.11
C ASP A 95 0.53 35.30 -5.97
N ASP A 96 1.21 36.42 -5.88
CA ASP A 96 2.44 36.74 -6.62
C ASP A 96 3.73 36.39 -5.85
N THR A 97 3.60 35.89 -4.62
CA THR A 97 4.75 35.58 -3.77
C THR A 97 5.11 34.10 -3.86
N LYS A 98 6.40 33.80 -4.12
CA LYS A 98 6.93 32.43 -4.19
C LYS A 98 7.91 32.17 -3.07
N SER A 99 7.82 30.98 -2.47
CA SER A 99 8.83 30.51 -1.52
C SER A 99 10.15 30.16 -2.24
N ARG A 100 11.19 29.88 -1.47
CA ARG A 100 12.42 29.30 -1.99
C ARG A 100 12.15 27.91 -2.56
N LEU A 101 12.88 27.55 -3.63
CA LEU A 101 12.90 26.19 -4.18
C LEU A 101 13.45 25.20 -3.15
N LYS A 102 12.75 24.07 -2.98
CA LYS A 102 13.20 22.94 -2.18
C LYS A 102 13.32 21.70 -3.07
N SER A 103 14.43 20.98 -2.97
CA SER A 103 14.59 19.68 -3.63
C SER A 103 13.72 18.63 -2.93
N SER A 104 13.00 17.85 -3.72
CA SER A 104 12.26 16.68 -3.23
C SER A 104 13.16 15.45 -3.30
N GLN A 105 13.41 14.82 -2.16
CA GLN A 105 14.23 13.60 -2.06
C GLN A 105 13.37 12.33 -1.88
N PHE A 106 12.09 12.50 -1.67
CA PHE A 106 11.10 11.46 -1.45
C PHE A 106 9.81 11.78 -2.20
N GLY A 107 8.95 10.80 -2.26
CA GLY A 107 7.57 10.96 -2.70
C GLY A 107 7.36 10.83 -4.21
N ILE A 108 6.17 10.46 -4.55
CA ILE A 108 5.67 10.35 -5.92
C ILE A 108 4.94 11.64 -6.27
N PRO A 109 5.11 12.20 -7.49
CA PRO A 109 4.39 13.41 -7.89
C PRO A 109 2.87 13.18 -7.79
N GLN A 110 2.22 13.93 -6.89
CA GLN A 110 0.76 13.91 -6.77
C GLN A 110 0.13 14.47 -8.06
N GLY A 111 -0.99 13.86 -8.49
CA GLY A 111 -1.64 14.19 -9.76
C GLY A 111 -0.95 13.61 -11.01
N SER A 112 0.12 12.85 -10.85
CA SER A 112 0.76 12.17 -11.98
C SER A 112 0.01 10.89 -12.38
N ILE A 113 -0.02 10.58 -13.68
CA ILE A 113 -0.66 9.38 -14.22
C ILE A 113 -0.02 8.09 -13.69
N LEU A 114 1.28 8.11 -13.43
CA LEU A 114 2.04 6.92 -12.99
C LEU A 114 2.05 6.75 -11.47
N GLY A 115 1.81 7.83 -10.72
CA GLY A 115 1.85 7.82 -9.26
C GLY A 115 1.08 6.68 -8.61
N PRO A 116 -0.20 6.51 -8.94
CA PRO A 116 -1.02 5.43 -8.38
C PRO A 116 -0.44 4.04 -8.62
N THR A 117 0.05 3.77 -9.84
CA THR A 117 0.63 2.45 -10.16
C THR A 117 1.96 2.23 -9.46
N ILE A 118 2.80 3.26 -9.37
CA ILE A 118 4.07 3.20 -8.63
C ILE A 118 3.79 2.91 -7.16
N PHE A 119 2.80 3.59 -6.57
CA PHE A 119 2.42 3.38 -5.17
C PHE A 119 1.91 1.96 -4.93
N ASN A 120 0.98 1.46 -5.75
CA ASN A 120 0.48 0.09 -5.64
C ASN A 120 1.61 -0.95 -5.69
N LEU A 121 2.57 -0.79 -6.61
CA LEU A 121 3.74 -1.68 -6.71
C LEU A 121 4.71 -1.49 -5.53
N TYR A 122 4.80 -0.28 -4.98
CA TYR A 122 5.62 -0.01 -3.79
C TYR A 122 5.10 -0.72 -2.55
N VAL A 123 3.78 -0.82 -2.39
CA VAL A 123 3.14 -1.45 -1.23
C VAL A 123 2.75 -2.92 -1.46
N SER A 124 3.01 -3.48 -2.66
CA SER A 124 2.51 -4.80 -3.06
C SER A 124 3.04 -5.95 -2.19
N ASP A 125 4.24 -5.82 -1.62
CA ASP A 125 4.87 -6.82 -0.75
C ASP A 125 4.38 -6.78 0.70
N LEU A 126 3.46 -5.88 1.06
CA LEU A 126 2.93 -5.82 2.42
C LEU A 126 2.27 -7.15 2.81
N ARG A 127 1.50 -7.74 1.90
CA ARG A 127 0.82 -9.03 2.14
C ARG A 127 1.80 -10.16 2.44
N ASP A 128 2.96 -10.16 1.78
CA ASP A 128 3.96 -11.22 1.92
C ASP A 128 4.67 -11.21 3.29
N ASN A 129 4.59 -10.08 3.98
CA ASN A 129 5.17 -9.89 5.32
C ASN A 129 4.15 -10.12 6.46
N LEU A 130 2.92 -10.52 6.13
CA LEU A 130 1.87 -10.82 7.11
C LEU A 130 1.75 -12.33 7.32
N ASP A 131 1.34 -12.70 8.54
CA ASP A 131 1.00 -14.08 8.84
C ASP A 131 -0.11 -14.59 7.93
N GLN A 132 -0.10 -15.89 7.63
CA GLN A 132 -1.09 -16.53 6.75
C GLN A 132 -2.54 -16.40 7.29
N SER A 133 -2.71 -16.30 8.61
CA SER A 133 -3.99 -16.10 9.27
C SER A 133 -4.54 -14.69 9.14
N THR A 134 -3.70 -13.70 8.77
CA THR A 134 -4.08 -12.29 8.63
C THR A 134 -4.51 -12.00 7.21
N SER A 135 -5.74 -11.58 7.03
CA SER A 135 -6.25 -11.03 5.77
C SER A 135 -5.88 -9.55 5.65
N CYS A 136 -5.61 -9.12 4.43
CA CYS A 136 -5.25 -7.74 4.13
C CYS A 136 -6.12 -7.23 2.99
N SER A 137 -6.65 -6.02 3.11
CA SER A 137 -7.33 -5.31 2.03
C SER A 137 -6.79 -3.89 1.95
N GLN A 138 -6.32 -3.50 0.77
CA GLN A 138 -5.68 -2.21 0.54
C GLN A 138 -6.45 -1.40 -0.49
N TYR A 139 -6.69 -0.14 -0.16
CA TYR A 139 -7.25 0.84 -1.08
C TYR A 139 -6.47 2.16 -0.95
N ALA A 140 -5.55 2.40 -1.86
CA ALA A 140 -4.53 3.46 -1.79
C ALA A 140 -3.72 3.36 -0.48
N ASP A 141 -3.74 4.37 0.35
CA ASP A 141 -3.11 4.47 1.67
C ASP A 141 -3.92 3.77 2.78
N ASP A 142 -5.21 3.57 2.58
CA ASP A 142 -6.04 2.83 3.54
C ASP A 142 -5.74 1.33 3.50
N THR A 143 -5.35 0.79 4.63
CA THR A 143 -5.08 -0.65 4.79
C THR A 143 -5.90 -1.23 5.92
N SER A 144 -6.69 -2.25 5.61
CA SER A 144 -7.46 -3.02 6.57
C SER A 144 -6.81 -4.38 6.76
N LEU A 145 -6.31 -4.64 7.97
CA LEU A 145 -5.76 -5.93 8.39
C LEU A 145 -6.78 -6.61 9.30
N TYR A 146 -7.13 -7.86 9.04
CA TYR A 146 -8.09 -8.56 9.88
C TYR A 146 -7.82 -10.06 9.95
N THR A 147 -8.20 -10.64 11.07
CA THR A 147 -8.14 -12.08 11.32
C THR A 147 -9.41 -12.56 11.98
N HIS A 148 -9.66 -13.86 11.93
CA HIS A 148 -10.83 -14.50 12.51
C HIS A 148 -10.37 -15.52 13.55
N CYS A 149 -10.99 -15.55 14.72
CA CYS A 149 -10.69 -16.51 15.76
C CYS A 149 -11.94 -16.90 16.56
N ALA A 150 -11.88 -18.04 17.23
CA ALA A 150 -12.92 -18.39 18.19
C ALA A 150 -12.86 -17.45 19.40
N VAL A 151 -14.03 -17.22 20.05
CA VAL A 151 -14.11 -16.28 21.19
C VAL A 151 -13.12 -16.62 22.31
N LYS A 152 -12.87 -17.92 22.55
CA LYS A 152 -11.93 -18.39 23.58
C LYS A 152 -10.46 -18.03 23.29
N ASP A 153 -10.11 -17.80 22.02
CA ASP A 153 -8.74 -17.52 21.57
C ASP A 153 -8.50 -16.01 21.37
N LEU A 154 -9.45 -15.17 21.77
CA LEU A 154 -9.44 -13.73 21.50
C LEU A 154 -8.24 -13.02 22.13
N GLU A 155 -7.88 -13.33 23.37
CA GLU A 155 -6.76 -12.67 24.06
C GLU A 155 -5.41 -12.96 23.42
N SER A 156 -5.15 -14.23 23.07
CA SER A 156 -3.92 -14.61 22.36
C SER A 156 -3.83 -13.97 20.98
N THR A 157 -4.93 -13.95 20.23
CA THR A 157 -5.01 -13.35 18.88
C THR A 157 -4.81 -11.84 18.94
N THR A 158 -5.31 -11.16 19.99
CA THR A 158 -5.12 -9.71 20.17
C THR A 158 -3.64 -9.38 20.39
N SER A 159 -2.92 -10.18 21.16
CA SER A 159 -1.49 -10.00 21.38
C SER A 159 -0.66 -10.14 20.09
N ASP A 160 -1.01 -11.08 19.22
CA ASP A 160 -0.35 -11.28 17.92
C ASP A 160 -0.72 -10.20 16.91
N SER A 161 -1.95 -9.74 16.89
CA SER A 161 -2.39 -8.63 16.02
C SER A 161 -1.68 -7.33 16.34
N ASN A 162 -1.33 -7.08 17.59
CA ASN A 162 -0.51 -5.92 17.98
C ASN A 162 0.92 -5.99 17.42
N LYS A 163 1.52 -7.18 17.36
CA LYS A 163 2.82 -7.38 16.68
C LYS A 163 2.70 -7.11 15.18
N THR A 164 1.66 -7.62 14.54
CA THR A 164 1.41 -7.45 13.09
C THR A 164 1.22 -5.97 12.73
N SER A 165 0.52 -5.19 13.56
CA SER A 165 0.38 -3.73 13.35
C SER A 165 1.72 -2.98 13.46
N GLY A 166 2.65 -3.49 14.29
CA GLY A 166 4.03 -2.99 14.39
C GLY A 166 4.84 -3.21 13.10
N TYR A 167 4.66 -4.34 12.43
CA TYR A 167 5.31 -4.61 11.13
C TYR A 167 4.82 -3.65 10.03
N ALA A 168 3.53 -3.34 9.98
CA ALA A 168 2.99 -2.39 9.00
C ALA A 168 3.61 -0.99 9.17
N ARG A 169 3.91 -0.58 10.40
CA ARG A 169 4.61 0.70 10.69
C ARG A 169 6.11 0.64 10.37
N GLY A 170 6.77 -0.51 10.57
CA GLY A 170 8.22 -0.70 10.35
C GLY A 170 8.58 -0.95 8.88
N ALA A 171 7.67 -1.43 8.06
CA ALA A 171 7.92 -1.73 6.64
C ALA A 171 8.16 -0.45 5.79
N TYR A 172 7.78 0.71 6.30
CA TYR A 172 7.98 2.01 5.66
C TYR A 172 8.59 2.99 6.68
N PRO A 173 9.94 3.01 6.84
CA PRO A 173 10.62 3.95 7.73
C PRO A 173 10.32 5.38 7.26
N GLN A 174 9.92 6.20 8.22
CA GLN A 174 9.67 7.64 8.04
C GLN A 174 10.95 8.41 7.71
#